data_d65a3689ea345a80a2aed6277f688ed0
#
_entry.id   d65a3689ea345a80a2aed6277f688ed0
#
_cell.length_a   1.000
_cell.length_b   1.000
_cell.length_c   1.000
_cell.angle_alpha   90.00
_cell.angle_beta   90.00
_cell.angle_gamma   90.00
#
_symmetry.space_group_name_H-M   'P 1'
#
loop_
_entity.id
_entity.type
_entity.pdbx_description
1 polymer ?
#
loop_
_entity_poly.entity_id
_entity_poly.type
_entity_poly.pdbx_seq_one_letter_code
_entity_poly.pdbx_strand_id
1 'polypeptide(L)'
;MKTVIGRNLKSLRTANGYTQEQVSEFLGINRSAYANYESGEREAPLEVLEKAVALFGCELGILFEEDKNVVDEMLTCAFRADDINTSDMKEIAEFKNLVLNYLKMGKLLAE
;
A
#
# COMPACT_ATOMS: atom_id res chain seq x y z
N MET A 1 -2.83 -6.44 15.66
CA MET A 1 -2.67 -6.53 14.20
C MET A 1 -3.33 -5.38 13.45
N LYS A 2 -4.53 -4.94 13.86
CA LYS A 2 -5.20 -3.79 13.21
C LYS A 2 -4.39 -2.49 13.25
N THR A 3 -3.61 -2.26 14.30
CA THR A 3 -2.74 -1.08 14.38
C THR A 3 -1.55 -1.17 13.40
N VAL A 4 -1.00 -2.35 13.21
CA VAL A 4 0.06 -2.59 12.21
C VAL A 4 -0.49 -2.37 10.80
N ILE A 5 -1.65 -2.93 10.51
CA ILE A 5 -2.31 -2.77 9.21
C ILE A 5 -2.61 -1.29 8.94
N GLY A 6 -3.16 -0.58 9.93
CA GLY A 6 -3.48 0.84 9.79
C GLY A 6 -2.24 1.69 9.52
N ARG A 7 -1.16 1.44 10.25
CA ARG A 7 0.11 2.13 10.05
C ARG A 7 0.63 1.90 8.61
N ASN A 8 0.57 0.66 8.15
CA ASN A 8 1.06 0.31 6.83
C ASN A 8 0.18 0.89 5.71
N LEU A 9 -1.14 0.91 5.91
CA LEU A 9 -2.07 1.58 4.99
C LEU A 9 -1.70 3.06 4.84
N LYS A 10 -1.46 3.73 5.95
CA LYS A 10 -1.09 5.14 5.94
C LYS A 10 0.24 5.37 5.24
N SER A 11 1.24 4.54 5.51
CA SER A 11 2.55 4.64 4.86
C SER A 11 2.44 4.46 3.36
N LEU A 12 1.69 3.46 2.91
CA LEU A 12 1.48 3.19 1.49
C LEU A 12 0.71 4.34 0.82
N ARG A 13 -0.31 4.85 1.48
CA ARG A 13 -1.10 5.95 0.94
C ARG A 13 -0.27 7.21 0.79
N THR A 14 0.44 7.62 1.85
CA THR A 14 1.25 8.85 1.82
C THR A 14 2.39 8.74 0.83
N ALA A 15 3.00 7.58 0.74
CA ALA A 15 4.06 7.34 -0.22
C ALA A 15 3.58 7.44 -1.67
N ASN A 16 2.33 7.07 -1.94
CA ASN A 16 1.72 7.22 -3.26
C ASN A 16 1.16 8.63 -3.52
N GLY A 17 1.18 9.50 -2.52
CA GLY A 17 0.68 10.86 -2.66
C GLY A 17 -0.84 10.97 -2.68
N TYR A 18 -1.55 9.97 -2.19
CA TYR A 18 -3.01 9.98 -2.16
C TYR A 18 -3.53 10.53 -0.84
N THR A 19 -4.70 11.19 -0.90
CA THR A 19 -5.43 11.61 0.29
C THR A 19 -6.33 10.47 0.77
N GLN A 20 -6.76 10.55 2.04
CA GLN A 20 -7.74 9.59 2.56
C GLN A 20 -9.03 9.60 1.74
N GLU A 21 -9.44 10.76 1.28
CA GLU A 21 -10.64 10.90 0.45
C GLU A 21 -10.50 10.17 -0.88
N GLN A 22 -9.36 10.32 -1.56
CA GLN A 22 -9.11 9.63 -2.82
C GLN A 22 -9.14 8.12 -2.66
N VAL A 23 -8.50 7.60 -1.62
CA VAL A 23 -8.46 6.17 -1.35
C VAL A 23 -9.85 5.65 -0.98
N SER A 24 -10.59 6.37 -0.13
CA SER A 24 -11.94 5.94 0.26
C SER A 24 -12.89 5.90 -0.93
N GLU A 25 -12.78 6.85 -1.85
CA GLU A 25 -13.58 6.84 -3.09
C GLU A 25 -13.25 5.62 -3.95
N PHE A 26 -11.97 5.31 -4.11
CA PHE A 26 -11.55 4.14 -4.88
C PHE A 26 -12.08 2.85 -4.25
N LEU A 27 -12.06 2.76 -2.93
CA LEU A 27 -12.52 1.58 -2.20
C LEU A 27 -14.05 1.48 -2.12
N GLY A 28 -14.77 2.55 -2.46
CA GLY A 28 -16.22 2.58 -2.37
C GLY A 28 -16.75 2.64 -0.94
N ILE A 29 -15.98 3.22 -0.02
CA ILE A 29 -16.36 3.39 1.38
C ILE A 29 -16.29 4.87 1.74
N ASN A 30 -16.87 5.26 2.87
CA ASN A 30 -16.78 6.65 3.29
C ASN A 30 -15.41 6.93 3.95
N ARG A 31 -15.03 8.21 3.94
CA ARG A 31 -13.74 8.66 4.47
C ARG A 31 -13.57 8.33 5.95
N SER A 32 -14.63 8.45 6.74
CA SER A 32 -14.57 8.17 8.18
C SER A 32 -14.23 6.71 8.45
N ALA A 33 -14.81 5.79 7.69
CA ALA A 33 -14.51 4.37 7.83
C ALA A 33 -13.03 4.10 7.49
N TYR A 34 -12.55 4.67 6.39
CA TYR A 34 -11.15 4.50 5.99
C TYR A 34 -10.20 5.08 7.04
N ALA A 35 -10.49 6.28 7.55
CA ALA A 35 -9.67 6.91 8.59
C ALA A 35 -9.58 6.02 9.85
N ASN A 36 -10.66 5.34 10.21
CA ASN A 36 -10.66 4.41 11.34
C ASN A 36 -9.80 3.19 11.09
N TYR A 37 -9.69 2.75 9.85
CA TYR A 37 -8.77 1.66 9.48
C TYR A 37 -7.31 2.09 9.63
N GLU A 38 -6.96 3.30 9.20
CA GLU A 38 -5.59 3.82 9.34
C GLU A 38 -5.20 4.05 10.80
N SER A 39 -6.12 4.52 11.62
CA SER A 39 -5.86 4.78 13.04
C SER A 39 -5.81 3.51 13.89
N GLY A 40 -6.31 2.38 13.36
CA GLY A 40 -6.39 1.12 14.09
C GLY A 40 -7.59 1.02 15.02
N GLU A 41 -8.54 1.97 14.95
CA GLU A 41 -9.77 1.92 15.74
C GLU A 41 -10.71 0.83 15.25
N ARG A 42 -10.65 0.50 13.96
CA ARG A 42 -11.45 -0.54 13.34
C ARG A 42 -10.56 -1.47 12.52
N GLU A 43 -10.95 -2.73 12.48
CA GLU A 43 -10.30 -3.72 11.64
C GLU A 43 -10.93 -3.67 10.25
N ALA A 44 -10.09 -3.51 9.22
CA ALA A 44 -10.56 -3.46 7.84
C ALA A 44 -10.93 -4.87 7.35
N PRO A 45 -12.06 -5.02 6.64
CA PRO A 45 -12.39 -6.29 5.99
C PRO A 45 -11.34 -6.67 4.95
N LEU A 46 -11.16 -7.97 4.74
CA LEU A 46 -10.19 -8.47 3.76
C LEU A 46 -10.41 -7.91 2.36
N GLU A 47 -11.67 -7.76 1.95
CA GLU A 47 -12.00 -7.17 0.65
C GLU A 47 -11.46 -5.76 0.49
N VAL A 48 -11.54 -4.95 1.55
CA VAL A 48 -11.02 -3.59 1.54
C VAL A 48 -9.49 -3.62 1.43
N LEU A 49 -8.84 -4.51 2.17
CA LEU A 49 -7.38 -4.65 2.14
C LEU A 49 -6.90 -5.10 0.75
N GLU A 50 -7.59 -6.03 0.12
CA GLU A 50 -7.25 -6.49 -1.23
C GLU A 50 -7.35 -5.38 -2.26
N LYS A 51 -8.41 -4.58 -2.19
CA LYS A 51 -8.58 -3.42 -3.08
C LYS A 51 -7.53 -2.35 -2.82
N ALA A 52 -7.20 -2.12 -1.55
CA ALA A 52 -6.20 -1.13 -1.18
C ALA A 52 -4.81 -1.51 -1.72
N VAL A 53 -4.39 -2.76 -1.57
CA VAL A 53 -3.08 -3.20 -2.08
C VAL A 53 -3.04 -3.18 -3.60
N ALA A 54 -4.15 -3.45 -4.27
CA ALA A 54 -4.24 -3.32 -5.72
C ALA A 54 -4.03 -1.86 -6.15
N LEU A 55 -4.62 -0.92 -5.42
CA LEU A 55 -4.43 0.51 -5.67
C LEU A 55 -2.99 0.95 -5.41
N PHE A 56 -2.40 0.50 -4.31
CA PHE A 56 -1.05 0.89 -3.90
C PHE A 56 0.05 0.15 -4.67
N GLY A 57 -0.31 -0.89 -5.42
CA GLY A 57 0.66 -1.66 -6.21
C GLY A 57 1.59 -2.52 -5.37
N CYS A 58 1.06 -3.15 -4.33
CA CYS A 58 1.84 -4.02 -3.46
C CYS A 58 1.10 -5.32 -3.16
N GLU A 59 1.77 -6.23 -2.46
CA GLU A 59 1.16 -7.47 -2.02
C GLU A 59 0.46 -7.30 -0.67
N LEU A 60 -0.57 -8.10 -0.44
CA LEU A 60 -1.32 -8.07 0.82
C LEU A 60 -0.43 -8.28 2.04
N GLY A 61 0.60 -9.14 1.91
CA GLY A 61 1.54 -9.42 3.00
C GLY A 61 2.25 -8.20 3.56
N ILE A 62 2.44 -7.15 2.76
CA ILE A 62 3.07 -5.90 3.22
C ILE A 62 2.24 -5.23 4.30
N LEU A 63 0.91 -5.34 4.24
CA LEU A 63 0.05 -4.76 5.26
C LEU A 63 0.23 -5.41 6.63
N PHE A 64 0.68 -6.66 6.66
CA PHE A 64 0.90 -7.40 7.90
C PHE A 64 2.34 -7.33 8.40
N GLU A 65 3.23 -6.64 7.67
CA GLU A 65 4.64 -6.52 8.07
C GLU A 65 4.77 -5.64 9.31
N GLU A 66 5.26 -6.21 10.39
CA GLU A 66 5.44 -5.52 11.66
C GLU A 66 6.64 -4.58 11.66
N ASP A 67 7.67 -4.89 10.87
CA ASP A 67 8.87 -4.07 10.78
C ASP A 67 8.65 -2.92 9.80
N LYS A 68 8.52 -1.72 10.34
CA LYS A 68 8.33 -0.51 9.55
C LYS A 68 9.51 -0.24 8.61
N ASN A 69 10.72 -0.62 9.01
CA ASN A 69 11.91 -0.41 8.18
C ASN A 69 11.85 -1.22 6.89
N VAL A 70 11.30 -2.43 6.95
CA VAL A 70 11.10 -3.27 5.76
C VAL A 70 10.11 -2.61 4.80
N VAL A 71 9.01 -2.11 5.33
CA VAL A 71 8.00 -1.41 4.53
C VAL A 71 8.59 -0.15 3.90
N ASP A 72 9.29 0.67 4.68
CA ASP A 72 9.89 1.91 4.18
C ASP A 72 10.94 1.64 3.11
N GLU A 73 11.75 0.60 3.27
CA GLU A 73 12.77 0.20 2.29
C GLU A 73 12.12 -0.21 0.96
N MET A 74 11.08 -1.03 1.02
CA MET A 74 10.35 -1.46 -0.16
C MET A 74 9.70 -0.28 -0.89
N LEU A 75 9.12 0.65 -0.13
CA LEU A 75 8.50 1.85 -0.70
C LEU A 75 9.55 2.74 -1.37
N THR A 76 10.71 2.94 -0.74
CA THR A 76 11.78 3.75 -1.30
C THR A 76 12.26 3.18 -2.63
N CYS A 77 12.44 1.87 -2.74
CA CYS A 77 12.84 1.22 -3.97
C CYS A 77 11.78 1.34 -5.06
N ALA A 78 10.51 1.18 -4.71
CA ALA A 78 9.41 1.29 -5.67
C ALA A 78 9.28 2.72 -6.20
N PHE A 79 9.54 3.74 -5.37
CA PHE A 79 9.37 5.15 -5.76
C PHE A 79 10.50 5.68 -6.62
N ARG A 80 11.65 5.01 -6.67
CA ARG A 80 12.69 5.37 -7.63
C ARG A 80 12.25 5.13 -9.08
N ALA A 81 11.18 4.39 -9.28
CA ALA A 81 10.59 4.15 -10.59
C ALA A 81 9.50 5.15 -10.96
N ASP A 82 9.32 6.23 -10.18
CA ASP A 82 8.26 7.22 -10.37
C ASP A 82 8.49 8.19 -11.53
N ASP A 83 9.54 8.04 -12.31
CA ASP A 83 9.73 8.80 -13.54
C ASP A 83 8.77 8.39 -14.66
N ILE A 84 7.84 7.49 -14.36
CA ILE A 84 6.82 7.08 -15.31
C ILE A 84 5.72 8.14 -15.36
N ASN A 85 5.61 8.77 -16.52
CA ASN A 85 4.65 9.83 -16.74
C ASN A 85 3.29 9.24 -17.11
N THR A 86 2.55 8.77 -16.11
CA THR A 86 1.17 8.31 -16.29
C THR A 86 0.27 8.93 -15.24
N SER A 87 -0.93 9.29 -15.64
CA SER A 87 -1.97 9.82 -14.75
C SER A 87 -2.95 8.74 -14.30
N ASP A 88 -2.80 7.51 -14.80
CA ASP A 88 -3.69 6.41 -14.46
C ASP A 88 -3.21 5.71 -13.20
N MET A 89 -3.97 5.86 -12.11
CA MET A 89 -3.67 5.25 -10.82
C MET A 89 -3.53 3.74 -10.90
N LYS A 90 -4.35 3.09 -11.73
CA LYS A 90 -4.33 1.63 -11.87
C LYS A 90 -3.04 1.16 -12.55
N GLU A 91 -2.61 1.85 -13.61
CA GLU A 91 -1.37 1.51 -14.31
C GLU A 91 -0.15 1.72 -13.41
N ILE A 92 -0.13 2.80 -12.64
CA ILE A 92 0.93 3.09 -11.67
C ILE A 92 0.99 1.96 -10.63
N ALA A 93 -0.17 1.55 -10.10
CA ALA A 93 -0.25 0.50 -9.10
C ALA A 93 0.25 -0.84 -9.64
N GLU A 94 -0.12 -1.20 -10.85
CA GLU A 94 0.33 -2.44 -11.49
C GLU A 94 1.85 -2.45 -11.68
N PHE A 95 2.43 -1.34 -12.10
CA PHE A 95 3.86 -1.22 -12.27
C PHE A 95 4.60 -1.34 -10.94
N LYS A 96 4.13 -0.62 -9.91
CA LYS A 96 4.75 -0.67 -8.58
C LYS A 96 4.67 -2.06 -7.96
N ASN A 97 3.55 -2.76 -8.16
CA ASN A 97 3.40 -4.12 -7.69
C ASN A 97 4.43 -5.05 -8.35
N LEU A 98 4.66 -4.90 -9.64
CA LEU A 98 5.67 -5.67 -10.36
C LEU A 98 7.06 -5.42 -9.79
N VAL A 99 7.42 -4.17 -9.52
CA VAL A 99 8.72 -3.80 -8.94
C VAL A 99 8.89 -4.40 -7.55
N LEU A 100 7.87 -4.30 -6.70
CA LEU A 100 7.91 -4.84 -5.34
C LEU A 100 8.04 -6.36 -5.34
N ASN A 101 7.35 -7.04 -6.24
CA ASN A 101 7.46 -8.49 -6.38
C ASN A 101 8.87 -8.89 -6.82
N TYR A 102 9.45 -8.15 -7.74
CA TYR A 102 10.82 -8.40 -8.18
C TYR A 102 11.81 -8.24 -7.03
N LEU A 103 11.69 -7.19 -6.24
CA LEU A 103 12.57 -6.93 -5.09
C LEU A 103 12.41 -8.02 -4.03
N LYS A 104 11.19 -8.47 -3.78
CA LYS A 104 10.92 -9.54 -2.84
C LYS A 104 11.57 -10.85 -3.28
N MET A 105 11.48 -11.20 -4.55
CA MET A 105 12.12 -12.39 -5.10
C MET A 105 13.64 -12.30 -5.01
N GLY A 106 14.21 -11.14 -5.34
CA GLY A 106 15.65 -10.90 -5.21
C GLY A 106 16.14 -11.06 -3.77
N LYS A 107 15.38 -10.56 -2.81
CA LYS A 107 15.69 -10.68 -1.40
C LYS A 107 15.65 -12.15 -0.93
N LEU A 108 14.68 -12.91 -1.40
CA LEU A 108 14.59 -14.34 -1.09
C LEU A 108 15.74 -15.14 -1.68
N LEU A 109 16.18 -14.78 -2.88
CA LEU A 109 17.28 -15.44 -3.55
C LEU A 109 18.65 -15.08 -2.95
N ALA A 110 18.75 -13.93 -2.29
CA ALA A 110 19.99 -13.46 -1.67
C ALA A 110 20.27 -14.16 -0.33
N GLU A 111 19.32 -14.85 0.21
CA GLU A 111 19.46 -15.65 1.42
C GLU A 111 19.81 -17.10 1.08
#